data_4309bd0afc83d0816af7e3163b472df5
#
_entry.id   4309bd0afc83d0816af7e3163b472df5
#
_cell.length_a   1.000
_cell.length_b   1.000
_cell.length_c   1.000
_cell.angle_alpha   90.00
_cell.angle_beta   90.00
_cell.angle_gamma   90.00
#
_symmetry.space_group_name_H-M   'P 1'
#
loop_
_entity.id
_entity.type
_entity.pdbx_description
1 polymer ?
#
loop_
_entity_poly.entity_id
_entity_poly.type
_entity_poly.pdbx_seq_one_letter_code
_entity_poly.pdbx_strand_id
1 'polypeptide(L)' 'MPYIIDLESTNGSWLNGDRLESAKYYELKNKDVLRFGTCGIDYVFMKQ' A
#
# COMPACT_ATOMS: atom_id res chain seq x y z
N MET A 1 14.63 -5.14 -3.08
CA MET A 1 13.43 -5.19 -2.21
C MET A 1 12.38 -4.24 -2.73
N PRO A 2 11.15 -4.69 -2.93
CA PRO A 2 10.10 -3.79 -3.39
C PRO A 2 9.58 -2.90 -2.26
N TYR A 3 9.29 -1.66 -2.59
CA TYR A 3 8.77 -0.67 -1.65
C TYR A 3 7.56 0.01 -2.25
N ILE A 4 6.68 0.50 -1.38
CA ILE A 4 5.57 1.35 -1.79
C ILE A 4 5.70 2.69 -1.09
N ILE A 5 5.31 3.75 -1.79
CA ILE A 5 5.26 5.09 -1.22
C ILE A 5 3.92 5.73 -1.60
N ASP A 6 3.31 6.40 -0.64
CA ASP A 6 2.09 7.19 -0.89
C ASP A 6 2.50 8.63 -1.13
N LEU A 7 2.17 9.17 -2.30
CA LEU A 7 2.50 10.54 -2.67
C LEU A 7 1.31 11.46 -2.43
N GLU A 8 0.95 11.61 -1.17
CA GLU A 8 -0.11 12.53 -0.73
C GLU A 8 -1.45 12.28 -1.43
N SER A 9 -1.86 11.01 -1.51
CA SER A 9 -3.15 10.69 -2.11
C SER A 9 -4.28 11.26 -1.26
N THR A 10 -5.32 11.77 -1.93
CA THR A 10 -6.45 12.41 -1.26
C THR A 10 -7.18 11.45 -0.33
N ASN A 11 -7.36 10.21 -0.76
CA ASN A 11 -8.14 9.22 -0.02
C ASN A 11 -7.29 8.24 0.77
N GLY A 12 -5.96 8.35 0.66
CA GLY A 12 -5.04 7.50 1.40
C GLY A 12 -4.81 6.14 0.76
N SER A 13 -3.83 5.45 1.28
CA SER A 13 -3.51 4.08 0.91
C SER A 13 -3.30 3.28 2.18
N TRP A 14 -3.61 1.98 2.13
CA TRP A 14 -3.47 1.10 3.28
C TRP A 14 -2.62 -0.10 2.93
N LEU A 15 -1.79 -0.53 3.87
CA LEU A 15 -1.01 -1.76 3.76
C LEU A 15 -1.40 -2.66 4.93
N ASN A 16 -1.99 -3.80 4.62
CA ASN A 16 -2.46 -4.76 5.64
C ASN A 16 -3.37 -4.12 6.69
N GLY A 17 -4.19 -3.17 6.27
CA GLY A 17 -5.12 -2.49 7.16
C GLY A 17 -4.58 -1.26 7.85
N ASP A 18 -3.28 -0.97 7.71
CA ASP A 18 -2.66 0.21 8.31
C ASP A 18 -2.52 1.31 7.27
N ARG A 19 -2.99 2.50 7.60
CA ARG A 19 -2.89 3.64 6.68
C ARG A 19 -1.44 4.06 6.55
N LEU A 20 -1.00 4.25 5.30
CA LEU A 20 0.36 4.69 5.00
C LEU A 20 0.50 6.18 5.22
N GLU A 21 1.64 6.60 5.79
CA GLU A 21 2.00 8.01 5.85
C GLU A 21 2.50 8.46 4.49
N SER A 22 2.13 9.69 4.10
CA SER A 22 2.57 10.21 2.81
C SER A 22 4.09 10.44 2.79
N ALA A 23 4.67 10.25 1.61
CA ALA A 23 6.10 10.45 1.37
C ALA A 23 7.01 9.55 2.22
N LYS A 24 6.50 8.41 2.66
CA LYS A 24 7.29 7.45 3.43
C LYS A 24 7.32 6.11 2.71
N TYR A 25 8.50 5.51 2.62
CA TYR A 25 8.66 4.20 2.00
C TYR A 25 8.28 3.08 2.96
N TYR A 26 7.56 2.10 2.44
CA TYR A 26 7.20 0.90 3.18
C TYR A 26 7.65 -0.31 2.39
N GLU A 27 8.36 -1.22 3.03
CA GLU A 27 8.82 -2.44 2.37
C GLU A 27 7.65 -3.41 2.19
N LEU A 28 7.54 -3.96 0.98
CA LEU A 28 6.50 -4.95 0.67
C LEU A 28 7.05 -6.36 0.85
N LYS A 29 6.23 -7.21 1.43
CA LYS A 29 6.54 -8.63 1.61
C LYS A 29 5.54 -9.46 0.84
N ASN A 30 5.87 -10.73 0.65
CA ASN A 30 4.98 -11.65 -0.04
C ASN A 30 3.62 -11.72 0.65
N LYS A 31 2.56 -11.63 -0.14
CA LYS A 31 1.15 -11.67 0.30
C LYS A 31 0.71 -10.45 1.10
N ASP A 32 1.42 -9.33 0.98
CA ASP A 32 0.95 -8.09 1.57
C ASP A 32 -0.27 -7.58 0.81
N VAL A 33 -1.27 -7.12 1.56
CA VAL A 33 -2.52 -6.62 0.99
C VAL A 33 -2.48 -5.10 0.93
N LEU A 34 -2.72 -4.57 -0.27
CA LEU A 34 -2.74 -3.12 -0.51
C LEU A 34 -4.15 -2.68 -0.82
N ARG A 35 -4.58 -1.59 -0.24
CA ARG A 35 -5.87 -0.98 -0.52
C ARG A 35 -5.67 0.50 -0.84
N PHE A 36 -6.33 0.95 -1.90
CA PHE A 36 -6.33 2.36 -2.28
C PHE A 36 -7.72 2.92 -2.04
N GLY A 37 -7.79 4.03 -1.35
CA GLY A 37 -9.05 4.56 -0.86
C GLY A 37 -10.11 4.88 -1.91
N THR A 38 -9.69 5.17 -3.14
CA THR A 38 -10.64 5.51 -4.20
C THR A 38 -11.26 4.30 -4.89
N CYS A 39 -10.62 3.14 -4.79
CA CYS A 39 -11.02 1.98 -5.59
C CYS A 39 -11.91 1.00 -4.86
N GLY A 40 -11.79 0.91 -3.54
CA GLY A 40 -12.51 -0.09 -2.78
C GLY A 40 -12.14 -1.52 -3.11
N ILE A 41 -11.02 -1.72 -3.81
CA ILE A 41 -10.55 -3.03 -4.24
C ILE A 41 -9.22 -3.30 -3.56
N ASP A 42 -9.05 -4.51 -3.05
CA ASP A 42 -7.81 -4.93 -2.43
C ASP A 42 -6.89 -5.55 -3.47
N TYR A 43 -5.62 -5.20 -3.40
CA TYR A 43 -4.58 -5.79 -4.24
C TYR A 43 -3.66 -6.60 -3.36
N VAL A 44 -3.28 -7.78 -3.81
CA VAL A 44 -2.34 -8.62 -3.08
C VAL A 44 -1.00 -8.62 -3.80
N PHE A 45 0.05 -8.21 -3.10
CA PHE A 45 1.40 -8.26 -3.65
C PHE A 45 1.94 -9.68 -3.50
N MET A 46 2.34 -10.27 -4.61
CA MET A 46 2.89 -11.62 -4.61
C MET A 46 4.32 -11.57 -5.12
N LYS A 47 5.23 -11.94 -4.25
CA LYS A 47 6.65 -11.99 -4.61
C LYS A 47 6.98 -13.39 -5.11
N GLN A 48 7.71 -13.43 -6.19
CA GLN A 48 8.18 -14.71 -6.72
C GLN A 48 9.50 -15.13 -6.08
#